data_7bde80d5a8f815ea0f5c4c269491266d
#
_entry.id   7bde80d5a8f815ea0f5c4c269491266d
#
_cell.length_a   1.000
_cell.length_b   1.000
_cell.length_c   1.000
_cell.angle_alpha   90.00
_cell.angle_beta   90.00
_cell.angle_gamma   90.00
#
_symmetry.space_group_name_H-M   'P 1'
#
loop_
_entity.id
_entity.type
_entity.pdbx_description
1 polymer ?
#
loop_
_entity_poly.entity_id
_entity_poly.type
_entity_poly.pdbx_seq_one_letter_code
_entity_poly.pdbx_strand_id
1 'polypeptide(L)'
;IRRTIEQINLYSSEPMVRIEKSICYSCISYEDLVSFIRNLDQKDYLSSSDERIRVMITAIFFQNYVNSSKLYEQWGLSLTTKKQDTALLRQFLTRYGLELVTKKKKGLSIQGDELQLRFLVIDILHPLFEFTSENKVLARFANTPLEKQTYELATEYLSCSFQEATE
;
A
#
# COMPACT_ATOMS: atom_id res chain seq x y z
N ILE A 1 11.71 -16.13 11.23
CA ILE A 1 10.95 -17.12 10.42
C ILE A 1 9.99 -17.91 11.31
N ARG A 2 10.42 -18.69 12.33
CA ARG A 2 9.50 -19.50 13.18
C ARG A 2 8.38 -18.65 13.81
N ARG A 3 8.75 -17.55 14.45
CA ARG A 3 7.79 -16.64 15.10
C ARG A 3 6.78 -16.04 14.10
N THR A 4 7.22 -15.77 12.87
CA THR A 4 6.32 -15.26 11.81
C THR A 4 5.33 -16.33 11.37
N ILE A 5 5.76 -17.59 11.25
CA ILE A 5 4.90 -18.72 10.91
C ILE A 5 3.88 -18.99 12.02
N GLU A 6 4.31 -18.93 13.28
CA GLU A 6 3.39 -19.02 14.43
C GLU A 6 2.32 -17.93 14.38
N GLN A 7 2.70 -16.69 14.03
CA GLN A 7 1.76 -15.58 13.87
C GLN A 7 0.79 -15.82 12.71
N ILE A 8 1.29 -16.28 11.55
CA ILE A 8 0.42 -16.60 10.40
C ILE A 8 -0.59 -17.69 10.77
N ASN A 9 -0.16 -18.72 11.47
CA ASN A 9 -1.03 -19.84 11.84
C ASN A 9 -2.08 -19.47 12.90
N LEU A 10 -1.96 -18.34 13.60
CA LEU A 10 -2.99 -17.84 14.51
C LEU A 10 -4.26 -17.36 13.81
N TYR A 11 -4.19 -17.06 12.51
CA TYR A 11 -5.33 -16.59 11.73
C TYR A 11 -6.22 -17.71 11.17
N SER A 12 -5.86 -18.98 11.40
CA SER A 12 -6.63 -20.12 10.92
C SER A 12 -6.77 -21.19 12.00
N SER A 13 -7.86 -21.94 11.96
CA SER A 13 -8.07 -23.12 12.83
C SER A 13 -7.10 -24.26 12.55
N GLU A 14 -6.58 -24.32 11.31
CA GLU A 14 -5.55 -25.27 10.89
C GLU A 14 -4.27 -24.55 10.47
N PRO A 15 -3.09 -25.15 10.66
CA PRO A 15 -1.85 -24.53 10.28
C PRO A 15 -1.78 -24.27 8.77
N MET A 16 -1.62 -23.00 8.37
CA MET A 16 -1.43 -22.61 6.97
C MET A 16 -0.02 -22.90 6.46
N VAL A 17 0.98 -22.87 7.37
CA VAL A 17 2.38 -23.09 7.05
C VAL A 17 3.02 -24.01 8.10
N ARG A 18 3.79 -25.00 7.66
CA ARG A 18 4.59 -25.89 8.53
C ARG A 18 6.06 -25.82 8.17
N ILE A 19 6.91 -26.06 9.16
CA ILE A 19 8.36 -26.21 8.96
C ILE A 19 8.73 -27.64 9.30
N GLU A 20 9.28 -28.34 8.34
CA GLU A 20 9.86 -29.68 8.52
C GLU A 20 11.28 -29.68 7.96
N LYS A 21 12.25 -30.15 8.75
CA LYS A 21 13.68 -30.22 8.34
C LYS A 21 14.20 -28.93 7.68
N SER A 22 13.83 -27.77 8.23
CA SER A 22 14.20 -26.43 7.73
C SER A 22 13.58 -26.03 6.39
N ILE A 23 12.61 -26.77 5.89
CA ILE A 23 11.83 -26.44 4.70
C ILE A 23 10.45 -25.97 5.14
N CYS A 24 9.96 -24.89 4.52
CA CYS A 24 8.60 -24.37 4.75
C CYS A 24 7.65 -25.02 3.73
N TYR A 25 6.55 -25.56 4.24
CA TYR A 25 5.49 -26.16 3.43
C TYR A 25 4.20 -25.35 3.60
N SER A 26 3.54 -25.04 2.48
CA SER A 26 2.17 -24.56 2.50
C SER A 26 1.23 -25.73 2.80
N CYS A 27 0.35 -25.56 3.77
CA CYS A 27 -0.69 -26.54 4.13
C CYS A 27 -2.10 -26.07 3.73
N ILE A 28 -2.19 -24.90 3.09
CA ILE A 28 -3.43 -24.27 2.67
C ILE A 28 -3.63 -24.45 1.17
N SER A 29 -4.85 -24.67 0.73
CA SER A 29 -5.20 -24.67 -0.70
C SER A 29 -5.08 -23.27 -1.30
N TYR A 30 -4.98 -23.20 -2.64
CA TYR A 30 -4.97 -21.91 -3.34
C TYR A 30 -6.25 -21.11 -3.09
N GLU A 31 -7.39 -21.74 -3.14
CA GLU A 31 -8.70 -21.13 -2.93
C GLU A 31 -8.85 -20.57 -1.51
N ASP A 32 -8.39 -21.31 -0.51
CA ASP A 32 -8.40 -20.87 0.89
C ASP A 32 -7.44 -19.72 1.14
N LEU A 33 -6.25 -19.74 0.51
CA LEU A 33 -5.29 -18.63 0.58
C LEU A 33 -5.89 -17.34 -0.02
N VAL A 34 -6.54 -17.44 -1.18
CA VAL A 34 -7.21 -16.30 -1.81
C VAL A 34 -8.33 -15.76 -0.92
N SER A 35 -9.12 -16.65 -0.33
CA SER A 35 -10.20 -16.28 0.59
C SER A 35 -9.65 -15.62 1.85
N PHE A 36 -8.56 -16.14 2.41
CA PHE A 36 -7.86 -15.56 3.54
C PHE A 36 -7.36 -14.13 3.24
N ILE A 37 -6.65 -13.94 2.12
CA ILE A 37 -6.13 -12.62 1.72
C ILE A 37 -7.26 -11.60 1.52
N ARG A 38 -8.38 -12.02 0.92
CA ARG A 38 -9.54 -11.15 0.71
C ARG A 38 -10.22 -10.70 1.99
N ASN A 39 -10.18 -11.53 3.03
CA ASN A 39 -10.81 -11.29 4.31
C ASN A 39 -9.86 -10.67 5.34
N LEU A 40 -8.57 -10.46 4.98
CA LEU A 40 -7.61 -9.76 5.85
C LEU A 40 -8.11 -8.33 6.11
N ASP A 41 -8.35 -8.03 7.39
CA ASP A 41 -8.62 -6.65 7.80
C ASP A 41 -7.32 -5.83 7.71
N GLN A 42 -7.43 -4.56 7.37
CA GLN A 42 -6.28 -3.65 7.26
C GLN A 42 -5.46 -3.58 8.55
N LYS A 43 -6.11 -3.81 9.71
CA LYS A 43 -5.45 -3.81 11.03
C LYS A 43 -4.59 -5.04 11.28
N ASP A 44 -4.94 -6.15 10.65
CA ASP A 44 -4.25 -7.43 10.79
C ASP A 44 -3.14 -7.60 9.75
N TYR A 45 -3.14 -6.75 8.74
CA TYR A 45 -2.15 -6.76 7.69
C TYR A 45 -0.87 -6.02 8.09
N LEU A 46 0.23 -6.75 8.15
CA LEU A 46 1.55 -6.19 8.42
C LEU A 46 2.14 -5.59 7.15
N SER A 47 1.77 -4.35 6.84
CA SER A 47 2.25 -3.64 5.66
C SER A 47 3.76 -3.38 5.67
N SER A 48 4.39 -3.46 4.51
CA SER A 48 5.77 -3.04 4.30
C SER A 48 5.89 -1.51 4.25
N SER A 49 7.10 -0.99 4.49
CA SER A 49 7.36 0.45 4.33
C SER A 49 7.11 0.93 2.89
N ASP A 50 7.41 0.10 1.90
CA ASP A 50 7.20 0.43 0.49
C ASP A 50 5.72 0.62 0.16
N GLU A 51 4.85 -0.29 0.60
CA GLU A 51 3.40 -0.16 0.43
C GLU A 51 2.86 1.11 1.09
N ARG A 52 3.28 1.41 2.33
CA ARG A 52 2.85 2.62 3.03
C ARG A 52 3.29 3.91 2.33
N ILE A 53 4.51 3.92 1.79
CA ILE A 53 5.03 5.03 0.99
C ILE A 53 4.22 5.22 -0.27
N ARG A 54 3.87 4.16 -0.99
CA ARG A 54 3.00 4.23 -2.19
C ARG A 54 1.65 4.83 -1.87
N VAL A 55 0.99 4.38 -0.80
CA VAL A 55 -0.29 4.98 -0.36
C VAL A 55 -0.12 6.47 -0.03
N MET A 56 0.95 6.86 0.67
CA MET A 56 1.18 8.27 0.99
C MET A 56 1.39 9.12 -0.26
N ILE A 57 2.19 8.66 -1.23
CA ILE A 57 2.41 9.38 -2.49
C ILE A 57 1.10 9.53 -3.26
N THR A 58 0.35 8.45 -3.40
CA THR A 58 -0.95 8.45 -4.10
C THR A 58 -1.93 9.42 -3.43
N ALA A 59 -2.05 9.38 -2.10
CA ALA A 59 -2.90 10.31 -1.36
C ALA A 59 -2.45 11.77 -1.52
N ILE A 60 -1.15 12.05 -1.48
CA ILE A 60 -0.63 13.40 -1.70
C ILE A 60 -0.92 13.87 -3.13
N PHE A 61 -0.76 13.01 -4.12
CA PHE A 61 -0.99 13.37 -5.53
C PHE A 61 -2.45 13.78 -5.76
N PHE A 62 -3.39 12.96 -5.31
CA PHE A 62 -4.81 13.22 -5.54
C PHE A 62 -5.41 14.27 -4.58
N GLN A 63 -4.96 14.33 -3.35
CA GLN A 63 -5.51 15.23 -2.32
C GLN A 63 -4.66 16.47 -2.05
N ASN A 64 -3.51 16.63 -2.74
CA ASN A 64 -2.49 17.68 -2.54
C ASN A 64 -1.77 17.66 -1.18
N TYR A 65 -2.19 16.83 -0.23
CA TYR A 65 -1.53 16.63 1.06
C TYR A 65 -2.06 15.37 1.76
N VAL A 66 -1.30 14.85 2.70
CA VAL A 66 -1.71 13.76 3.57
C VAL A 66 -1.45 14.06 5.03
N ASN A 67 -2.43 13.82 5.89
CA ASN A 67 -2.22 13.83 7.33
C ASN A 67 -1.60 12.49 7.77
N SER A 68 -0.27 12.43 7.73
CA SER A 68 0.45 11.19 8.06
C SER A 68 0.18 10.70 9.48
N SER A 69 -0.11 11.59 10.45
CA SER A 69 -0.43 11.16 11.82
C SER A 69 -1.74 10.38 11.86
N LYS A 70 -2.79 10.91 11.23
CA LYS A 70 -4.10 10.24 11.14
C LYS A 70 -4.00 8.92 10.38
N LEU A 71 -3.23 8.90 9.29
CA LEU A 71 -3.06 7.69 8.47
C LEU A 71 -2.36 6.58 9.26
N TYR A 72 -1.28 6.89 9.99
CA TYR A 72 -0.56 5.90 10.80
C TYR A 72 -1.37 5.43 12.02
N GLU A 73 -2.20 6.30 12.59
CA GLU A 73 -3.17 5.93 13.62
C GLU A 73 -4.22 4.94 13.09
N GLN A 74 -4.76 5.18 11.90
CA GLN A 74 -5.68 4.26 11.23
C GLN A 74 -5.06 2.90 10.96
N TRP A 75 -3.77 2.85 10.61
CA TRP A 75 -3.02 1.61 10.41
C TRP A 75 -2.57 0.94 11.71
N GLY A 76 -2.82 1.53 12.88
CA GLY A 76 -2.36 1.01 14.17
C GLY A 76 -0.84 1.02 14.34
N LEU A 77 -0.11 1.89 13.62
CA LEU A 77 1.34 1.91 13.59
C LEU A 77 1.95 2.97 14.52
N SER A 78 3.16 2.68 15.00
CA SER A 78 3.86 3.54 15.95
C SER A 78 4.39 4.83 15.32
N LEU A 79 4.62 5.86 16.17
CA LEU A 79 5.29 7.10 15.76
C LEU A 79 6.72 6.86 15.26
N THR A 80 7.39 5.84 15.77
CA THR A 80 8.73 5.45 15.32
C THR A 80 8.68 4.96 13.88
N THR A 81 7.74 4.08 13.56
CA THR A 81 7.50 3.60 12.19
C THR A 81 7.20 4.76 11.25
N LYS A 82 6.32 5.69 11.67
CA LYS A 82 6.02 6.90 10.89
C LYS A 82 7.27 7.73 10.58
N LYS A 83 8.15 7.95 11.56
CA LYS A 83 9.40 8.69 11.36
C LYS A 83 10.33 8.01 10.36
N GLN A 84 10.47 6.69 10.48
CA GLN A 84 11.29 5.88 9.56
C GLN A 84 10.75 5.95 8.13
N ASP A 85 9.47 5.72 7.94
CA ASP A 85 8.83 5.78 6.62
C ASP A 85 8.87 7.20 6.02
N THR A 86 8.72 8.25 6.84
CA THR A 86 8.87 9.64 6.38
C THR A 86 10.30 9.93 5.90
N ALA A 87 11.32 9.38 6.55
CA ALA A 87 12.71 9.50 6.12
C ALA A 87 12.94 8.74 4.79
N LEU A 88 12.43 7.52 4.68
CA LEU A 88 12.49 6.73 3.44
C LEU A 88 11.75 7.42 2.29
N LEU A 89 10.58 8.00 2.54
CA LEU A 89 9.82 8.76 1.56
C LEU A 89 10.62 9.96 1.04
N ARG A 90 11.30 10.72 1.91
CA ARG A 90 12.17 11.82 1.47
C ARG A 90 13.30 11.32 0.56
N GLN A 91 13.97 10.26 0.97
CA GLN A 91 15.05 9.66 0.18
C GLN A 91 14.53 9.14 -1.17
N PHE A 92 13.35 8.57 -1.20
CA PHE A 92 12.71 8.09 -2.42
C PHE A 92 12.39 9.25 -3.38
N LEU A 93 11.76 10.32 -2.89
CA LEU A 93 11.40 11.50 -3.68
C LEU A 93 12.62 12.22 -4.28
N THR A 94 13.75 12.25 -3.56
CA THR A 94 14.99 12.87 -4.05
C THR A 94 15.46 12.25 -5.38
N ARG A 95 15.20 10.96 -5.62
CA ARG A 95 15.55 10.27 -6.88
C ARG A 95 14.79 10.84 -8.09
N TYR A 96 13.64 11.45 -7.86
CA TYR A 96 12.80 12.10 -8.88
C TYR A 96 12.96 13.63 -8.89
N GLY A 97 13.94 14.17 -8.12
CA GLY A 97 14.08 15.62 -8.00
C GLY A 97 12.92 16.31 -7.27
N LEU A 98 12.19 15.55 -6.43
CA LEU A 98 11.03 16.02 -5.68
C LEU A 98 11.37 16.17 -4.20
N GLU A 99 10.68 17.07 -3.50
CA GLU A 99 10.87 17.35 -2.08
C GLU A 99 9.59 17.08 -1.28
N LEU A 100 9.77 16.49 -0.08
CA LEU A 100 8.70 16.34 0.90
C LEU A 100 8.64 17.57 1.80
N VAL A 101 7.55 18.32 1.72
CA VAL A 101 7.33 19.53 2.50
C VAL A 101 6.19 19.34 3.50
N THR A 102 6.25 20.11 4.60
CA THR A 102 5.18 20.11 5.60
C THR A 102 4.31 21.35 5.43
N LYS A 103 3.03 21.17 5.09
CA LYS A 103 2.04 22.26 5.05
C LYS A 103 1.41 22.42 6.44
N LYS A 104 1.49 23.64 6.99
CA LYS A 104 0.93 23.97 8.31
C LYS A 104 -0.54 23.59 8.39
N LYS A 105 -0.94 22.86 9.43
CA LYS A 105 -2.31 22.36 9.71
C LYS A 105 -2.86 21.33 8.69
N LYS A 106 -2.15 21.01 7.61
CA LYS A 106 -2.63 20.06 6.58
C LYS A 106 -1.88 18.74 6.63
N GLY A 107 -0.54 18.77 6.78
CA GLY A 107 0.29 17.56 6.83
C GLY A 107 1.41 17.59 5.80
N LEU A 108 1.75 16.44 5.25
CA LEU A 108 2.81 16.27 4.26
C LEU A 108 2.29 16.56 2.86
N SER A 109 3.10 17.19 2.03
CA SER A 109 2.86 17.47 0.60
C SER A 109 4.15 17.26 -0.17
N ILE A 110 4.06 17.02 -1.47
CA ILE A 110 5.22 16.92 -2.37
C ILE A 110 5.31 18.23 -3.15
N GLN A 111 6.53 18.73 -3.32
CA GLN A 111 6.85 19.91 -4.10
C GLN A 111 7.96 19.58 -5.09
N GLY A 112 7.91 20.18 -6.29
CA GLY A 112 8.88 19.99 -7.36
C GLY A 112 8.23 20.15 -8.72
N ASP A 113 8.89 19.66 -9.75
CA ASP A 113 8.39 19.68 -11.12
C ASP A 113 7.19 18.75 -11.28
N GLU A 114 6.12 19.28 -11.88
CA GLU A 114 4.84 18.53 -12.03
C GLU A 114 5.01 17.30 -12.94
N LEU A 115 5.83 17.38 -13.96
CA LEU A 115 6.07 16.27 -14.88
C LEU A 115 6.79 15.12 -14.15
N GLN A 116 7.75 15.42 -13.28
CA GLN A 116 8.44 14.44 -12.46
C GLN A 116 7.47 13.78 -11.46
N LEU A 117 6.55 14.56 -10.88
CA LEU A 117 5.51 14.03 -10.01
C LEU A 117 4.57 13.08 -10.76
N ARG A 118 4.17 13.43 -11.99
CA ARG A 118 3.34 12.56 -12.83
C ARG A 118 4.05 11.27 -13.19
N PHE A 119 5.32 11.31 -13.57
CA PHE A 119 6.12 10.10 -13.82
C PHE A 119 6.20 9.21 -12.60
N LEU A 120 6.49 9.78 -11.43
CA LEU A 120 6.52 9.04 -10.17
C LEU A 120 5.19 8.31 -9.91
N VAL A 121 4.07 8.99 -10.12
CA VAL A 121 2.74 8.39 -9.86
C VAL A 121 2.43 7.30 -10.88
N ILE A 122 2.79 7.48 -12.15
CA ILE A 122 2.64 6.44 -13.16
C ILE A 122 3.45 5.20 -12.75
N ASP A 123 4.71 5.35 -12.35
CA ASP A 123 5.57 4.24 -11.90
C ASP A 123 4.98 3.48 -10.70
N ILE A 124 4.26 4.18 -9.82
CA ILE A 124 3.62 3.58 -8.66
C ILE A 124 2.32 2.88 -9.02
N LEU A 125 1.48 3.51 -9.87
CA LEU A 125 0.15 3.02 -10.21
C LEU A 125 0.15 1.97 -11.32
N HIS A 126 1.06 2.09 -12.30
CA HIS A 126 1.12 1.20 -13.44
C HIS A 126 1.11 -0.30 -13.07
N PRO A 127 1.93 -0.78 -12.11
CA PRO A 127 1.88 -2.18 -11.71
C PRO A 127 0.52 -2.62 -11.15
N LEU A 128 -0.20 -1.70 -10.47
CA LEU A 128 -1.52 -2.00 -9.91
C LEU A 128 -2.58 -2.19 -11.01
N PHE A 129 -2.47 -1.44 -12.09
CA PHE A 129 -3.41 -1.54 -13.23
C PHE A 129 -3.07 -2.68 -14.19
N GLU A 130 -1.80 -2.99 -14.43
CA GLU A 130 -1.40 -4.14 -15.26
C GLU A 130 -1.89 -5.47 -14.68
N PHE A 131 -1.80 -5.63 -13.38
CA PHE A 131 -2.26 -6.85 -12.70
C PHE A 131 -3.78 -7.02 -12.72
N THR A 132 -4.55 -5.96 -12.87
CA THR A 132 -6.02 -6.04 -12.90
C THR A 132 -6.61 -6.35 -14.27
N SER A 133 -5.91 -6.03 -15.37
CA SER A 133 -6.46 -6.12 -16.71
C SER A 133 -6.25 -7.47 -17.41
N GLU A 134 -5.09 -8.10 -17.27
CA GLU A 134 -4.71 -9.24 -18.12
C GLU A 134 -4.65 -10.58 -17.40
N ASN A 135 -4.50 -10.63 -16.10
CA ASN A 135 -4.30 -11.88 -15.38
C ASN A 135 -5.15 -11.95 -14.11
N LYS A 136 -6.40 -12.40 -14.26
CA LYS A 136 -7.35 -12.61 -13.15
C LYS A 136 -6.80 -13.48 -12.00
N VAL A 137 -5.78 -14.28 -12.28
CA VAL A 137 -5.11 -15.13 -11.30
C VAL A 137 -4.11 -14.33 -10.48
N LEU A 138 -3.27 -13.51 -11.10
CA LEU A 138 -2.28 -12.67 -10.42
C LEU A 138 -2.95 -11.47 -9.71
N ALA A 139 -4.00 -10.90 -10.31
CA ALA A 139 -4.81 -9.87 -9.66
C ALA A 139 -5.43 -10.31 -8.33
N ARG A 140 -5.66 -11.60 -8.15
CA ARG A 140 -6.16 -12.16 -6.89
C ARG A 140 -5.09 -12.24 -5.81
N PHE A 141 -3.80 -12.29 -6.15
CA PHE A 141 -2.67 -12.31 -5.22
C PHE A 141 -2.11 -10.94 -4.88
N ALA A 142 -2.24 -9.99 -5.77
CA ALA A 142 -1.58 -8.69 -5.64
C ALA A 142 -2.36 -7.67 -4.79
N ASN A 143 -3.61 -7.93 -4.46
CA ASN A 143 -4.43 -6.97 -3.72
C ASN A 143 -4.23 -7.10 -2.20
N THR A 144 -3.08 -6.66 -1.71
CA THR A 144 -2.92 -6.37 -0.30
C THR A 144 -3.91 -5.28 0.13
N PRO A 145 -4.32 -5.19 1.40
CA PRO A 145 -5.21 -4.14 1.88
C PRO A 145 -4.76 -2.72 1.51
N LEU A 146 -3.43 -2.49 1.45
CA LEU A 146 -2.87 -1.18 1.09
C LEU A 146 -2.85 -0.93 -0.42
N GLU A 147 -2.61 -1.94 -1.24
CA GLU A 147 -2.77 -1.85 -2.69
C GLU A 147 -4.23 -1.57 -3.07
N LYS A 148 -5.16 -2.24 -2.40
CA LYS A 148 -6.59 -1.97 -2.55
C LYS A 148 -6.94 -0.54 -2.18
N GLN A 149 -6.44 -0.01 -1.06
CA GLN A 149 -6.61 1.37 -0.67
C GLN A 149 -6.04 2.35 -1.71
N THR A 150 -4.87 2.04 -2.26
CA THR A 150 -4.24 2.85 -3.32
C THR A 150 -5.10 2.87 -4.58
N TYR A 151 -5.62 1.71 -4.98
CA TYR A 151 -6.51 1.57 -6.13
C TYR A 151 -7.84 2.31 -5.93
N GLU A 152 -8.44 2.21 -4.75
CA GLU A 152 -9.68 2.91 -4.40
C GLU A 152 -9.50 4.44 -4.48
N LEU A 153 -8.41 4.97 -3.93
CA LEU A 153 -8.07 6.40 -4.01
C LEU A 153 -7.92 6.88 -5.46
N ALA A 154 -7.21 6.10 -6.30
CA ALA A 154 -7.01 6.43 -7.70
C ALA A 154 -8.33 6.39 -8.49
N THR A 155 -9.16 5.38 -8.24
CA THR A 155 -10.45 5.20 -8.94
C THR A 155 -11.45 6.27 -8.55
N GLU A 156 -11.53 6.64 -7.28
CA GLU A 156 -12.40 7.72 -6.77
C GLU A 156 -12.06 9.05 -7.46
N TYR A 157 -10.77 9.40 -7.51
CA TYR A 157 -10.33 10.62 -8.15
C TYR A 157 -10.63 10.65 -9.66
N LEU A 158 -10.34 9.57 -10.37
CA LEU A 158 -10.61 9.47 -11.81
C LEU A 158 -12.10 9.58 -12.10
N SER A 159 -12.95 8.96 -11.30
CA SER A 159 -14.41 9.04 -11.45
C SER A 159 -14.93 10.47 -11.27
N CYS A 160 -14.46 11.19 -10.26
CA CYS A 160 -14.82 12.60 -10.03
C CYS A 160 -14.36 13.49 -11.19
N SER A 161 -13.11 13.31 -11.67
CA SER A 161 -12.55 14.12 -12.75
C SER A 161 -13.27 13.91 -14.09
N PHE A 162 -13.78 12.71 -14.35
CA PHE A 162 -14.57 12.43 -15.56
C PHE A 162 -15.98 13.04 -15.49
N GLN A 163 -16.58 13.14 -14.32
CA GLN A 163 -17.89 13.80 -14.14
C GLN A 163 -17.79 15.31 -14.34
N GLU A 164 -16.76 15.95 -13.80
CA GLU A 164 -16.53 17.39 -13.99
C GLU A 164 -16.20 17.76 -15.45
N ALA A 165 -15.64 16.85 -16.25
CA ALA A 165 -15.32 17.10 -17.65
C ALA A 165 -16.53 16.92 -18.60
N THR A 166 -17.65 16.39 -18.11
CA THR A 166 -18.88 16.12 -18.90
C THR A 166 -20.02 17.09 -18.60
N GLU A 167 -19.87 17.98 -17.63
CA GLU A 167 -20.74 19.14 -17.36
C GLU A 167 -20.17 20.41 -18.03
#